data_7406134b10863519a026b91c2f12e8b7
#
_entry.id   7406134b10863519a026b91c2f12e8b7
#
_cell.length_a   1.000
_cell.length_b   1.000
_cell.length_c   1.000
_cell.angle_alpha   90.00
_cell.angle_beta   90.00
_cell.angle_gamma   90.00
#
_symmetry.space_group_name_H-M   'P 1'
#
loop_
_entity.id
_entity.type
_entity.pdbx_description
1 polymer ?
#
loop_
_entity_poly.entity_id
_entity_poly.type
_entity_poly.pdbx_seq_one_letter_code
_entity_poly.pdbx_strand_id
1 'polypeptide(L)'
;MVPNVVRFIGAVIGISLIGSGALMAGIDVGGLVFAMSPLIAAVIVRVVGGDGLRGVGLNWTGRQGWYWLAIVMFPAAMSVSVGLGLLVDAVELGKDVSFASVGTATLAALVPRIVLAVGEEFGWRGYLTPLLHANRVPPLANHAIVGLTWTIWHVPFILASPTFTNQPLWLFAPLFTLGVMAMAFILGETRLRTRSVWPAVYAHAIGSALCYTLLGEGVFARIDSLWFSPRPEGIVMIIVTGVIAILVFRVPRPATPPPASDQLPQFLSIP
;
A
#
# COMPACT_ATOMS: atom_id res chain seq x y z
N MET A 1 24.37 -5.12 2.60
CA MET A 1 23.10 -5.60 2.07
C MET A 1 22.02 -5.64 3.15
N VAL A 2 22.09 -6.58 4.08
CA VAL A 2 21.26 -6.58 5.30
C VAL A 2 21.26 -5.22 6.01
N PRO A 3 22.41 -4.48 6.10
CA PRO A 3 22.44 -3.18 6.77
C PRO A 3 21.44 -2.16 6.23
N ASN A 4 21.25 -2.05 4.91
CA ASN A 4 20.36 -1.03 4.34
C ASN A 4 18.87 -1.38 4.51
N VAL A 5 18.50 -2.67 4.49
CA VAL A 5 17.14 -3.12 4.83
C VAL A 5 16.83 -2.77 6.29
N VAL A 6 17.74 -3.10 7.21
CA VAL A 6 17.58 -2.82 8.64
C VAL A 6 17.53 -1.30 8.91
N ARG A 7 18.43 -0.53 8.27
CA ARG A 7 18.43 0.95 8.38
C ARG A 7 17.12 1.55 7.90
N PHE A 8 16.59 1.08 6.76
CA PHE A 8 15.32 1.55 6.23
C PHE A 8 14.16 1.24 7.18
N ILE A 9 14.03 -0.02 7.62
CA ILE A 9 12.97 -0.44 8.53
C ILE A 9 13.07 0.32 9.86
N GLY A 10 14.28 0.45 10.43
CA GLY A 10 14.49 1.22 11.66
C GLY A 10 14.14 2.69 11.51
N ALA A 11 14.53 3.33 10.40
CA ALA A 11 14.19 4.72 10.12
C ALA A 11 12.68 4.92 9.95
N VAL A 12 12.01 4.05 9.16
CA VAL A 12 10.55 4.10 8.97
C VAL A 12 9.83 4.02 10.31
N ILE A 13 10.15 3.01 11.12
CA ILE A 13 9.50 2.83 12.43
C ILE A 13 9.82 4.00 13.37
N GLY A 14 11.07 4.45 13.42
CA GLY A 14 11.46 5.61 14.24
C GLY A 14 10.69 6.88 13.88
N ILE A 15 10.59 7.21 12.58
CA ILE A 15 9.85 8.39 12.12
C ILE A 15 8.35 8.21 12.36
N SER A 16 7.80 7.01 12.16
CA SER A 16 6.39 6.75 12.43
C SER A 16 6.03 6.90 13.91
N LEU A 17 6.90 6.48 14.81
CA LEU A 17 6.75 6.69 16.26
C LEU A 17 6.75 8.19 16.62
N ILE A 18 7.63 8.98 16.01
CA ILE A 18 7.68 10.45 16.20
C ILE A 18 6.36 11.08 15.71
N GLY A 19 5.92 10.73 14.49
CA GLY A 19 4.68 11.26 13.91
C GLY A 19 3.45 10.89 14.73
N SER A 20 3.33 9.62 15.13
CA SER A 20 2.21 9.14 15.95
C SER A 20 2.25 9.73 17.37
N GLY A 21 3.43 9.88 17.98
CA GLY A 21 3.58 10.54 19.27
C GLY A 21 3.19 12.01 19.22
N ALA A 22 3.54 12.73 18.15
CA ALA A 22 3.09 14.10 17.92
C ALA A 22 1.56 14.19 17.81
N LEU A 23 0.93 13.27 17.07
CA LEU A 23 -0.52 13.18 16.95
C LEU A 23 -1.20 12.94 18.30
N MET A 24 -0.65 12.03 19.13
CA MET A 24 -1.13 11.81 20.51
C MET A 24 -1.00 13.05 21.40
N ALA A 25 -0.02 13.90 21.13
CA ALA A 25 0.16 15.19 21.82
C ALA A 25 -0.74 16.31 21.27
N GLY A 26 -1.67 16.01 20.35
CA GLY A 26 -2.58 16.98 19.73
C GLY A 26 -1.95 17.83 18.62
N ILE A 27 -0.82 17.38 18.06
CA ILE A 27 -0.12 18.07 16.95
C ILE A 27 -0.51 17.40 15.64
N ASP A 28 -1.46 17.98 14.90
CA ASP A 28 -2.08 17.40 13.70
C ASP A 28 -1.09 17.03 12.59
N VAL A 29 0.00 17.79 12.41
CA VAL A 29 1.03 17.48 11.42
C VAL A 29 1.70 16.12 11.68
N GLY A 30 1.56 15.57 12.88
CA GLY A 30 2.06 14.25 13.23
C GLY A 30 1.53 13.14 12.32
N GLY A 31 0.24 13.23 11.94
CA GLY A 31 -0.36 12.29 10.97
C GLY A 31 0.30 12.34 9.58
N LEU A 32 0.68 13.53 9.12
CA LEU A 32 1.43 13.68 7.86
C LEU A 32 2.85 13.13 7.98
N VAL A 33 3.54 13.40 9.09
CA VAL A 33 4.89 12.85 9.37
C VAL A 33 4.84 11.33 9.37
N PHE A 34 3.83 10.74 10.02
CA PHE A 34 3.60 9.30 9.98
C PHE A 34 3.44 8.81 8.53
N ALA A 35 2.50 9.36 7.77
CA ALA A 35 2.21 8.91 6.40
C ALA A 35 3.39 9.07 5.43
N MET A 36 4.22 10.11 5.62
CA MET A 36 5.41 10.36 4.80
C MET A 36 6.65 9.59 5.26
N SER A 37 6.60 8.93 6.42
CA SER A 37 7.77 8.27 7.01
C SER A 37 8.44 7.24 6.07
N PRO A 38 7.75 6.44 5.22
CA PRO A 38 8.40 5.52 4.30
C PRO A 38 9.21 6.26 3.21
N LEU A 39 8.66 7.35 2.67
CA LEU A 39 9.39 8.20 1.71
C LEU A 39 10.60 8.86 2.36
N ILE A 40 10.42 9.48 3.53
CA ILE A 40 11.49 10.16 4.25
C ILE A 40 12.63 9.19 4.57
N ALA A 41 12.32 8.01 5.09
CA ALA A 41 13.29 6.96 5.37
C ALA A 41 14.04 6.51 4.11
N ALA A 42 13.31 6.32 2.98
CA ALA A 42 13.92 5.96 1.71
C ALA A 42 14.90 7.03 1.22
N VAL A 43 14.53 8.30 1.34
CA VAL A 43 15.42 9.43 0.99
C VAL A 43 16.65 9.46 1.88
N ILE A 44 16.48 9.37 3.20
CA ILE A 44 17.61 9.38 4.16
C ILE A 44 18.60 8.25 3.84
N VAL A 45 18.11 7.01 3.71
CA VAL A 45 19.00 5.85 3.49
C VAL A 45 19.68 5.93 2.12
N ARG A 46 19.00 6.46 1.09
CA ARG A 46 19.60 6.69 -0.24
C ARG A 46 20.68 7.78 -0.23
N VAL A 47 20.42 8.88 0.45
CA VAL A 47 21.41 9.98 0.57
C VAL A 47 22.66 9.47 1.30
N VAL A 48 22.47 8.79 2.43
CA VAL A 48 23.60 8.23 3.22
C VAL A 48 24.30 7.10 2.46
N GLY A 49 23.57 6.30 1.68
CA GLY A 49 24.13 5.19 0.88
C GLY A 49 24.71 5.61 -0.47
N GLY A 50 24.50 6.85 -0.93
CA GLY A 50 24.96 7.33 -2.22
C GLY A 50 24.19 6.76 -3.44
N ASP A 51 23.05 6.09 -3.24
CA ASP A 51 22.32 5.36 -4.29
C ASP A 51 21.54 6.29 -5.25
N GLY A 52 21.31 7.53 -4.89
CA GLY A 52 20.49 8.49 -5.65
C GLY A 52 19.10 7.97 -5.94
N LEU A 53 18.52 8.30 -7.10
CA LEU A 53 17.18 7.85 -7.52
C LEU A 53 17.16 6.53 -8.31
N ARG A 54 18.30 5.85 -8.40
CA ARG A 54 18.41 4.58 -9.14
C ARG A 54 17.48 3.51 -8.54
N GLY A 55 16.75 2.80 -9.41
CA GLY A 55 15.88 1.70 -8.99
C GLY A 55 14.53 2.11 -8.37
N VAL A 56 14.22 3.40 -8.19
CA VAL A 56 12.91 3.88 -7.70
C VAL A 56 11.79 3.45 -8.64
N GLY A 57 12.06 3.39 -9.94
CA GLY A 57 11.05 2.98 -10.93
C GLY A 57 10.15 4.13 -11.36
N LEU A 58 10.70 5.32 -11.58
CA LEU A 58 9.96 6.51 -12.01
C LEU A 58 9.49 6.42 -13.46
N ASN A 59 10.06 5.50 -14.24
CA ASN A 59 9.74 5.35 -15.65
C ASN A 59 8.33 4.81 -15.85
N TRP A 60 7.61 5.41 -16.79
CA TRP A 60 6.40 4.84 -17.34
C TRP A 60 6.77 3.71 -18.30
N THR A 61 6.21 2.53 -18.09
CA THR A 61 6.53 1.36 -18.91
C THR A 61 5.34 0.99 -19.80
N GLY A 62 5.61 0.44 -21.00
CA GLY A 62 4.58 0.05 -21.98
C GLY A 62 3.68 -1.14 -21.56
N ARG A 63 3.71 -1.55 -20.29
CA ARG A 63 2.90 -2.67 -19.76
C ARG A 63 1.52 -2.21 -19.31
N GLN A 64 0.75 -1.66 -20.22
CA GLN A 64 -0.52 -0.98 -19.96
C GLN A 64 -1.53 -1.83 -19.19
N GLY A 65 -1.61 -3.14 -19.42
CA GLY A 65 -2.51 -4.02 -18.70
C GLY A 65 -2.33 -4.00 -17.17
N TRP A 66 -1.08 -3.81 -16.68
CA TRP A 66 -0.81 -3.69 -15.25
C TRP A 66 -1.28 -2.36 -14.66
N TYR A 67 -1.28 -1.29 -15.45
CA TYR A 67 -1.84 0.00 -15.03
C TYR A 67 -3.36 -0.06 -14.95
N TRP A 68 -4.03 -0.70 -15.92
CA TRP A 68 -5.47 -0.93 -15.86
C TRP A 68 -5.87 -1.81 -14.69
N LEU A 69 -5.15 -2.90 -14.46
CA LEU A 69 -5.36 -3.74 -13.27
C LEU A 69 -5.23 -2.90 -11.99
N ALA A 70 -4.20 -2.07 -11.88
CA ALA A 70 -3.97 -1.21 -10.73
C ALA A 70 -5.12 -0.24 -10.46
N ILE A 71 -5.72 0.32 -11.53
CA ILE A 71 -6.85 1.26 -11.41
C ILE A 71 -8.13 0.55 -10.97
N VAL A 72 -8.36 -0.69 -11.45
CA VAL A 72 -9.68 -1.35 -11.32
C VAL A 72 -9.75 -2.28 -10.10
N MET A 73 -8.65 -2.89 -9.67
CA MET A 73 -8.70 -4.02 -8.73
C MET A 73 -9.31 -3.69 -7.36
N PHE A 74 -8.94 -2.57 -6.73
CA PHE A 74 -9.51 -2.22 -5.43
C PHE A 74 -10.95 -1.70 -5.53
N PRO A 75 -11.30 -0.82 -6.49
CA PRO A 75 -12.70 -0.51 -6.76
C PRO A 75 -13.56 -1.75 -7.00
N ALA A 76 -13.09 -2.70 -7.80
CA ALA A 76 -13.82 -3.94 -8.04
C ALA A 76 -13.98 -4.79 -6.76
N ALA A 77 -12.91 -4.94 -5.96
CA ALA A 77 -12.97 -5.67 -4.70
C ALA A 77 -13.96 -5.03 -3.70
N MET A 78 -13.94 -3.70 -3.58
CA MET A 78 -14.89 -2.96 -2.73
C MET A 78 -16.32 -3.09 -3.26
N SER A 79 -16.54 -3.02 -4.58
CA SER A 79 -17.84 -3.21 -5.18
C SER A 79 -18.38 -4.61 -4.92
N VAL A 80 -17.54 -5.65 -4.97
CA VAL A 80 -17.91 -7.01 -4.59
C VAL A 80 -18.28 -7.08 -3.11
N SER A 81 -17.47 -6.49 -2.23
CA SER A 81 -17.73 -6.51 -0.79
C SER A 81 -19.07 -5.83 -0.45
N VAL A 82 -19.25 -4.60 -0.89
CA VAL A 82 -20.49 -3.84 -0.64
C VAL A 82 -21.70 -4.49 -1.33
N GLY A 83 -21.53 -4.93 -2.60
CA GLY A 83 -22.60 -5.57 -3.38
C GLY A 83 -23.10 -6.86 -2.74
N LEU A 84 -22.20 -7.72 -2.25
CA LEU A 84 -22.58 -8.91 -1.50
C LEU A 84 -23.30 -8.56 -0.20
N GLY A 85 -22.83 -7.55 0.52
CA GLY A 85 -23.49 -7.07 1.73
C GLY A 85 -24.90 -6.55 1.50
N LEU A 86 -25.13 -5.85 0.38
CA LEU A 86 -26.47 -5.41 -0.05
C LEU A 86 -27.38 -6.61 -0.38
N LEU A 87 -26.84 -7.63 -1.06
CA LEU A 87 -27.62 -8.83 -1.44
C LEU A 87 -28.10 -9.68 -0.26
N VAL A 88 -27.37 -9.63 0.87
CA VAL A 88 -27.72 -10.39 2.09
C VAL A 88 -28.27 -9.49 3.21
N ASP A 89 -28.70 -8.28 2.89
CA ASP A 89 -29.23 -7.29 3.83
C ASP A 89 -28.31 -6.95 5.02
N ALA A 90 -27.02 -7.17 4.87
CA ALA A 90 -26.00 -6.80 5.87
C ALA A 90 -25.44 -5.38 5.69
N VAL A 91 -25.70 -4.78 4.53
CA VAL A 91 -25.35 -3.40 4.16
C VAL A 91 -26.61 -2.69 3.68
N GLU A 92 -26.79 -1.44 4.09
CA GLU A 92 -27.86 -0.56 3.64
C GLU A 92 -27.23 0.80 3.29
N LEU A 93 -27.54 1.33 2.11
CA LEU A 93 -27.06 2.64 1.69
C LEU A 93 -27.92 3.75 2.30
N GLY A 94 -27.28 4.88 2.55
CA GLY A 94 -27.97 6.11 2.93
C GLY A 94 -28.95 6.57 1.83
N LYS A 95 -29.99 7.30 2.22
CA LYS A 95 -31.08 7.69 1.31
C LYS A 95 -30.64 8.58 0.14
N ASP A 96 -29.60 9.40 0.36
CA ASP A 96 -29.12 10.37 -0.63
C ASP A 96 -27.89 9.87 -1.40
N VAL A 97 -27.52 8.58 -1.23
CA VAL A 97 -26.35 8.00 -1.88
C VAL A 97 -26.67 7.63 -3.33
N SER A 98 -25.82 8.08 -4.23
CA SER A 98 -25.86 7.76 -5.65
C SER A 98 -24.47 7.46 -6.19
N PHE A 99 -24.39 6.77 -7.32
CA PHE A 99 -23.10 6.57 -8.00
C PHE A 99 -22.41 7.90 -8.34
N ALA A 100 -23.20 8.93 -8.69
CA ALA A 100 -22.66 10.26 -8.98
C ALA A 100 -22.06 10.92 -7.75
N SER A 101 -22.76 10.88 -6.59
CA SER A 101 -22.25 11.47 -5.34
C SER A 101 -20.97 10.76 -4.86
N VAL A 102 -20.95 9.43 -4.88
CA VAL A 102 -19.76 8.62 -4.52
C VAL A 102 -18.62 8.90 -5.50
N GLY A 103 -18.88 8.94 -6.80
CA GLY A 103 -17.88 9.25 -7.82
C GLY A 103 -17.27 10.64 -7.65
N THR A 104 -18.08 11.66 -7.44
CA THR A 104 -17.62 13.04 -7.24
C THR A 104 -16.79 13.16 -5.95
N ALA A 105 -17.25 12.58 -4.85
CA ALA A 105 -16.50 12.60 -3.59
C ALA A 105 -15.17 11.84 -3.70
N THR A 106 -15.15 10.70 -4.40
CA THR A 106 -13.91 9.94 -4.67
C THR A 106 -12.92 10.76 -5.48
N LEU A 107 -13.38 11.46 -6.53
CA LEU A 107 -12.52 12.33 -7.35
C LEU A 107 -11.97 13.51 -6.53
N ALA A 108 -12.78 14.12 -5.67
CA ALA A 108 -12.33 15.17 -4.76
C ALA A 108 -11.28 14.68 -3.77
N ALA A 109 -11.43 13.44 -3.25
CA ALA A 109 -10.47 12.82 -2.35
C ALA A 109 -9.18 12.38 -3.04
N LEU A 110 -9.16 12.23 -4.37
CA LEU A 110 -8.06 11.57 -5.09
C LEU A 110 -6.73 12.34 -4.96
N VAL A 111 -6.73 13.66 -5.06
CA VAL A 111 -5.49 14.46 -5.01
C VAL A 111 -4.76 14.29 -3.68
N PRO A 112 -5.37 14.49 -2.50
CA PRO A 112 -4.67 14.24 -1.23
C PRO A 112 -4.26 12.77 -1.08
N ARG A 113 -5.04 11.81 -1.59
CA ARG A 113 -4.70 10.39 -1.53
C ARG A 113 -3.52 10.01 -2.44
N ILE A 114 -3.35 10.68 -3.58
CA ILE A 114 -2.13 10.52 -4.41
C ILE A 114 -0.90 10.96 -3.62
N VAL A 115 -0.96 12.09 -2.93
CA VAL A 115 0.18 12.58 -2.14
C VAL A 115 0.56 11.57 -1.05
N LEU A 116 -0.43 11.04 -0.31
CA LEU A 116 -0.18 10.03 0.71
C LEU A 116 0.33 8.72 0.11
N ALA A 117 -0.25 8.26 -0.99
CA ALA A 117 0.19 7.05 -1.69
C ALA A 117 1.63 7.18 -2.22
N VAL A 118 2.04 8.36 -2.70
CA VAL A 118 3.44 8.64 -3.06
C VAL A 118 4.33 8.50 -1.83
N GLY A 119 3.94 9.06 -0.69
CA GLY A 119 4.66 8.94 0.58
C GLY A 119 4.94 7.49 0.98
N GLU A 120 3.95 6.63 0.81
CA GLU A 120 4.07 5.22 1.17
C GLU A 120 4.75 4.39 0.08
N GLU A 121 4.25 4.45 -1.17
CA GLU A 121 4.70 3.56 -2.22
C GLU A 121 6.14 3.80 -2.67
N PHE A 122 6.64 5.03 -2.56
CA PHE A 122 8.06 5.31 -2.82
C PHE A 122 8.97 4.67 -1.77
N GLY A 123 8.51 4.52 -0.53
CA GLY A 123 9.22 3.73 0.48
C GLY A 123 9.13 2.23 0.22
N TRP A 124 7.90 1.71 0.08
CA TRP A 124 7.68 0.28 -0.04
C TRP A 124 8.09 -0.28 -1.40
N ARG A 125 7.56 0.28 -2.50
CA ARG A 125 7.76 -0.20 -3.89
C ARG A 125 8.86 0.55 -4.62
N GLY A 126 9.18 1.77 -4.19
CA GLY A 126 10.32 2.53 -4.71
C GLY A 126 11.66 2.15 -4.08
N TYR A 127 11.67 1.66 -2.83
CA TYR A 127 12.91 1.35 -2.12
C TYR A 127 12.98 -0.09 -1.61
N LEU A 128 12.11 -0.51 -0.66
CA LEU A 128 12.26 -1.80 0.02
C LEU A 128 12.10 -2.99 -0.93
N THR A 129 11.03 -3.02 -1.73
CA THR A 129 10.78 -4.12 -2.69
C THR A 129 11.93 -4.31 -3.68
N PRO A 130 12.42 -3.28 -4.40
CA PRO A 130 13.55 -3.46 -5.31
C PRO A 130 14.87 -3.77 -4.58
N LEU A 131 15.09 -3.28 -3.37
CA LEU A 131 16.26 -3.60 -2.57
C LEU A 131 16.29 -5.09 -2.21
N LEU A 132 15.19 -5.65 -1.72
CA LEU A 132 15.05 -7.07 -1.42
C LEU A 132 15.22 -7.93 -2.69
N HIS A 133 14.62 -7.49 -3.81
CA HIS A 133 14.75 -8.18 -5.09
C HIS A 133 16.20 -8.19 -5.61
N ALA A 134 16.91 -7.06 -5.58
CA ALA A 134 18.33 -6.97 -5.96
C ALA A 134 19.21 -7.87 -5.08
N ASN A 135 18.78 -8.14 -3.88
CA ASN A 135 19.42 -9.04 -2.93
C ASN A 135 18.99 -10.51 -3.07
N ARG A 136 18.32 -10.85 -4.18
CA ARG A 136 17.88 -12.21 -4.51
C ARG A 136 16.94 -12.83 -3.49
N VAL A 137 16.24 -12.00 -2.68
CA VAL A 137 15.17 -12.48 -1.81
C VAL A 137 14.05 -13.02 -2.69
N PRO A 138 13.61 -14.28 -2.50
CA PRO A 138 12.52 -14.84 -3.29
C PRO A 138 11.27 -13.95 -3.23
N PRO A 139 10.51 -13.81 -4.32
CA PRO A 139 9.39 -12.88 -4.38
C PRO A 139 8.35 -13.07 -3.26
N LEU A 140 8.05 -14.32 -2.90
CA LEU A 140 7.15 -14.62 -1.79
C LEU A 140 7.65 -14.02 -0.47
N ALA A 141 8.92 -14.25 -0.13
CA ALA A 141 9.55 -13.70 1.06
C ALA A 141 9.68 -12.17 0.98
N ASN A 142 9.98 -11.62 -0.20
CA ASN A 142 10.04 -10.17 -0.43
C ASN A 142 8.71 -9.50 -0.05
N HIS A 143 7.61 -9.99 -0.62
CA HIS A 143 6.29 -9.41 -0.36
C HIS A 143 5.85 -9.64 1.09
N ALA A 144 6.20 -10.79 1.69
CA ALA A 144 5.93 -11.05 3.09
C ALA A 144 6.68 -10.08 4.02
N ILE A 145 7.97 -9.83 3.77
CA ILE A 145 8.76 -8.86 4.54
C ILE A 145 8.16 -7.45 4.39
N VAL A 146 7.83 -7.03 3.17
CA VAL A 146 7.22 -5.71 2.93
C VAL A 146 5.86 -5.61 3.63
N GLY A 147 4.99 -6.62 3.51
CA GLY A 147 3.66 -6.62 4.12
C GLY A 147 3.70 -6.61 5.64
N LEU A 148 4.57 -7.44 6.26
CA LEU A 148 4.74 -7.44 7.72
C LEU A 148 5.31 -6.10 8.21
N THR A 149 6.31 -5.54 7.52
CA THR A 149 6.85 -4.22 7.87
C THR A 149 5.78 -3.15 7.75
N TRP A 150 4.96 -3.19 6.71
CA TRP A 150 3.86 -2.26 6.48
C TRP A 150 2.78 -2.38 7.56
N THR A 151 2.44 -3.60 7.98
CA THR A 151 1.53 -3.83 9.12
C THR A 151 2.10 -3.26 10.42
N ILE A 152 3.36 -3.58 10.76
CA ILE A 152 4.02 -3.09 11.98
C ILE A 152 4.11 -1.56 11.99
N TRP A 153 4.37 -0.96 10.83
CA TRP A 153 4.41 0.49 10.66
C TRP A 153 3.09 1.19 11.02
N HIS A 154 1.96 0.53 10.81
CA HIS A 154 0.65 1.09 11.20
C HIS A 154 0.40 1.07 12.71
N VAL A 155 1.05 0.19 13.46
CA VAL A 155 0.76 0.00 14.90
C VAL A 155 0.83 1.30 15.71
N PRO A 156 1.88 2.14 15.62
CA PRO A 156 1.93 3.41 16.36
C PRO A 156 0.76 4.33 16.05
N PHE A 157 0.36 4.41 14.76
CA PHE A 157 -0.74 5.25 14.32
C PHE A 157 -2.10 4.72 14.79
N ILE A 158 -2.31 3.40 14.74
CA ILE A 158 -3.54 2.75 15.24
C ILE A 158 -3.71 3.05 16.73
N LEU A 159 -2.63 2.97 17.52
CA LEU A 159 -2.65 3.28 18.94
C LEU A 159 -2.87 4.78 19.21
N ALA A 160 -2.39 5.66 18.32
CA ALA A 160 -2.57 7.10 18.42
C ALA A 160 -3.97 7.56 17.94
N SER A 161 -4.74 6.71 17.28
CA SER A 161 -6.04 7.04 16.67
C SER A 161 -7.14 6.11 17.21
N PRO A 162 -7.72 6.39 18.39
CA PRO A 162 -8.70 5.49 19.03
C PRO A 162 -9.92 5.17 18.15
N THR A 163 -10.26 6.06 17.20
CA THR A 163 -11.36 5.89 16.26
C THR A 163 -10.96 5.14 14.98
N PHE A 164 -9.72 4.65 14.91
CA PHE A 164 -9.23 3.94 13.71
C PHE A 164 -10.04 2.68 13.43
N THR A 165 -10.47 1.96 14.45
CA THR A 165 -11.32 0.77 14.33
C THR A 165 -12.33 0.68 15.48
N ASN A 166 -13.51 0.14 15.18
CA ASN A 166 -14.53 -0.19 16.19
C ASN A 166 -14.41 -1.65 16.67
N GLN A 167 -13.48 -2.44 16.07
CA GLN A 167 -13.27 -3.83 16.44
C GLN A 167 -12.25 -3.93 17.59
N PRO A 168 -12.38 -4.93 18.48
CA PRO A 168 -11.35 -5.20 19.48
C PRO A 168 -10.03 -5.58 18.81
N LEU A 169 -8.90 -5.11 19.33
CA LEU A 169 -7.58 -5.27 18.69
C LEU A 169 -7.21 -6.73 18.43
N TRP A 170 -7.63 -7.67 19.26
CA TRP A 170 -7.35 -9.09 19.07
C TRP A 170 -8.01 -9.68 17.81
N LEU A 171 -9.13 -9.10 17.36
CA LEU A 171 -9.84 -9.45 16.12
C LEU A 171 -9.33 -8.61 14.95
N PHE A 172 -9.21 -7.30 15.15
CA PHE A 172 -8.76 -6.36 14.14
C PHE A 172 -7.35 -6.66 13.63
N ALA A 173 -6.38 -6.85 14.54
CA ALA A 173 -4.97 -6.95 14.13
C ALA A 173 -4.68 -8.13 13.18
N PRO A 174 -5.17 -9.36 13.38
CA PRO A 174 -4.95 -10.45 12.42
C PRO A 174 -5.66 -10.20 11.08
N LEU A 175 -6.88 -9.67 11.07
CA LEU A 175 -7.60 -9.37 9.84
C LEU A 175 -6.91 -8.25 9.05
N PHE A 176 -6.54 -7.17 9.71
CA PHE A 176 -5.78 -6.08 9.11
C PHE A 176 -4.46 -6.56 8.52
N THR A 177 -3.73 -7.42 9.25
CA THR A 177 -2.49 -8.03 8.76
C THR A 177 -2.74 -8.82 7.49
N LEU A 178 -3.75 -9.66 7.44
CA LEU A 178 -4.08 -10.46 6.24
C LEU A 178 -4.42 -9.56 5.04
N GLY A 179 -5.22 -8.52 5.24
CA GLY A 179 -5.56 -7.56 4.19
C GLY A 179 -4.35 -6.78 3.67
N VAL A 180 -3.52 -6.25 4.57
CA VAL A 180 -2.28 -5.54 4.20
C VAL A 180 -1.30 -6.48 3.50
N MET A 181 -1.20 -7.74 3.94
CA MET A 181 -0.40 -8.76 3.26
C MET A 181 -0.87 -9.00 1.83
N ALA A 182 -2.17 -9.20 1.60
CA ALA A 182 -2.73 -9.36 0.26
C ALA A 182 -2.40 -8.16 -0.64
N MET A 183 -2.59 -6.94 -0.13
CA MET A 183 -2.20 -5.70 -0.82
C MET A 183 -0.70 -5.66 -1.12
N ALA A 184 0.16 -6.03 -0.16
CA ALA A 184 1.61 -6.04 -0.33
C ALA A 184 2.04 -7.00 -1.46
N PHE A 185 1.39 -8.15 -1.58
CA PHE A 185 1.62 -9.10 -2.67
C PHE A 185 1.21 -8.54 -4.02
N ILE A 186 0.01 -7.98 -4.14
CA ILE A 186 -0.50 -7.42 -5.39
C ILE A 186 0.40 -6.28 -5.87
N LEU A 187 0.64 -5.30 -5.00
CA LEU A 187 1.42 -4.10 -5.35
C LEU A 187 2.90 -4.44 -5.57
N GLY A 188 3.44 -5.39 -4.80
CA GLY A 188 4.81 -5.89 -4.97
C GLY A 188 5.01 -6.59 -6.31
N GLU A 189 4.09 -7.49 -6.70
CA GLU A 189 4.13 -8.14 -8.02
C GLU A 189 3.99 -7.12 -9.15
N THR A 190 3.06 -6.19 -9.03
CA THR A 190 2.88 -5.11 -10.01
C THR A 190 4.19 -4.34 -10.19
N ARG A 191 4.87 -3.99 -9.09
CA ARG A 191 6.17 -3.31 -9.10
C ARG A 191 7.27 -4.14 -9.79
N LEU A 192 7.40 -5.41 -9.44
CA LEU A 192 8.45 -6.28 -10.01
C LEU A 192 8.21 -6.53 -11.51
N ARG A 193 6.96 -6.61 -11.95
CA ARG A 193 6.59 -6.85 -13.34
C ARG A 193 6.71 -5.63 -14.22
N THR A 194 6.29 -4.48 -13.72
CA THR A 194 6.34 -3.22 -14.49
C THR A 194 7.67 -2.50 -14.37
N ARG A 195 8.45 -2.78 -13.34
CA ARG A 195 9.64 -2.00 -12.95
C ARG A 195 9.32 -0.52 -12.67
N SER A 196 8.02 -0.18 -12.52
CA SER A 196 7.51 1.16 -12.25
C SER A 196 6.84 1.21 -10.88
N VAL A 197 6.98 2.31 -10.17
CA VAL A 197 6.29 2.57 -8.90
C VAL A 197 4.85 3.04 -9.12
N TRP A 198 4.57 3.64 -10.30
CA TRP A 198 3.32 4.32 -10.56
C TRP A 198 2.07 3.44 -10.50
N PRO A 199 2.04 2.20 -11.01
CA PRO A 199 0.86 1.35 -10.85
C PRO A 199 0.50 1.12 -9.39
N ALA A 200 1.50 0.97 -8.49
CA ALA A 200 1.25 0.82 -7.06
C ALA A 200 0.69 2.13 -6.46
N VAL A 201 1.24 3.28 -6.84
CA VAL A 201 0.71 4.60 -6.42
C VAL A 201 -0.74 4.78 -6.84
N TYR A 202 -1.09 4.47 -8.10
CA TYR A 202 -2.48 4.62 -8.58
C TYR A 202 -3.44 3.67 -7.87
N ALA A 203 -3.06 2.40 -7.75
CA ALA A 203 -3.89 1.42 -7.04
C ALA A 203 -4.17 1.87 -5.60
N HIS A 204 -3.12 2.26 -4.88
CA HIS A 204 -3.22 2.71 -3.51
C HIS A 204 -4.05 3.99 -3.40
N ALA A 205 -3.77 5.00 -4.21
CA ALA A 205 -4.49 6.27 -4.18
C ALA A 205 -5.98 6.11 -4.48
N ILE A 206 -6.32 5.38 -5.55
CA ILE A 206 -7.72 5.16 -5.96
C ILE A 206 -8.45 4.31 -4.93
N GLY A 207 -7.82 3.21 -4.46
CA GLY A 207 -8.38 2.37 -3.41
C GLY A 207 -8.63 3.16 -2.12
N SER A 208 -7.66 3.96 -1.67
CA SER A 208 -7.81 4.81 -0.47
C SER A 208 -8.86 5.90 -0.67
N ALA A 209 -8.92 6.55 -1.84
CA ALA A 209 -9.91 7.59 -2.12
C ALA A 209 -11.33 7.02 -2.06
N LEU A 210 -11.59 5.90 -2.73
CA LEU A 210 -12.89 5.24 -2.73
C LEU A 210 -13.24 4.70 -1.34
N CYS A 211 -12.31 4.03 -0.67
CA CYS A 211 -12.52 3.51 0.69
C CYS A 211 -12.91 4.63 1.65
N TYR A 212 -12.19 5.76 1.62
CA TYR A 212 -12.47 6.91 2.47
C TYR A 212 -13.83 7.55 2.16
N THR A 213 -14.19 7.62 0.88
CA THR A 213 -15.51 8.09 0.44
C THR A 213 -16.62 7.17 0.97
N LEU A 214 -16.46 5.85 0.81
CA LEU A 214 -17.45 4.88 1.27
C LEU A 214 -17.64 4.88 2.79
N LEU A 215 -16.59 5.22 3.55
CA LEU A 215 -16.65 5.36 5.01
C LEU A 215 -17.12 6.76 5.47
N GLY A 216 -17.41 7.66 4.53
CA GLY A 216 -17.93 8.98 4.79
C GLY A 216 -19.30 8.93 5.48
N GLU A 217 -19.59 9.95 6.27
CA GLU A 217 -20.84 10.06 7.00
C GLU A 217 -22.05 9.98 6.04
N GLY A 218 -23.04 9.17 6.39
CA GLY A 218 -24.27 9.01 5.63
C GLY A 218 -24.20 8.13 4.39
N VAL A 219 -23.02 7.61 4.00
CA VAL A 219 -22.91 6.69 2.85
C VAL A 219 -23.56 5.34 3.17
N PHE A 220 -23.33 4.82 4.34
CA PHE A 220 -24.04 3.63 4.83
C PHE A 220 -25.01 4.03 5.94
N ALA A 221 -26.28 3.68 5.78
CA ALA A 221 -27.26 3.71 6.88
C ALA A 221 -26.97 2.58 7.87
N ARG A 222 -26.49 1.43 7.36
CA ARG A 222 -26.05 0.26 8.13
C ARG A 222 -24.98 -0.51 7.37
N ILE A 223 -23.95 -0.99 8.06
CA ILE A 223 -22.94 -1.89 7.51
C ILE A 223 -22.45 -2.87 8.58
N ASP A 224 -22.45 -4.16 8.27
CA ASP A 224 -21.65 -5.13 9.02
C ASP A 224 -20.17 -4.94 8.67
N SER A 225 -19.50 -4.16 9.51
CA SER A 225 -18.10 -3.75 9.27
C SER A 225 -17.10 -4.91 9.38
N LEU A 226 -17.44 -6.01 10.02
CA LEU A 226 -16.56 -7.18 10.09
C LEU A 226 -16.48 -7.90 8.73
N TRP A 227 -17.64 -8.13 8.11
CA TRP A 227 -17.70 -8.90 6.87
C TRP A 227 -17.52 -8.02 5.63
N PHE A 228 -18.22 -6.89 5.55
CA PHE A 228 -18.41 -6.13 4.32
C PHE A 228 -17.73 -4.76 4.31
N SER A 229 -16.89 -4.46 5.32
CA SER A 229 -16.08 -3.24 5.31
C SER A 229 -15.30 -3.11 3.99
N PRO A 230 -15.28 -1.92 3.36
CA PRO A 230 -14.40 -1.66 2.21
C PRO A 230 -12.93 -1.54 2.60
N ARG A 231 -12.60 -1.60 3.89
CA ARG A 231 -11.23 -1.51 4.42
C ARG A 231 -10.49 -2.84 4.30
N PRO A 232 -9.15 -2.83 4.40
CA PRO A 232 -8.34 -4.06 4.30
C PRO A 232 -8.73 -5.19 5.25
N GLU A 233 -9.25 -4.86 6.44
CA GLU A 233 -9.65 -5.84 7.46
C GLU A 233 -11.03 -6.47 7.24
N GLY A 234 -11.83 -6.00 6.28
CA GLY A 234 -13.11 -6.63 5.94
C GLY A 234 -12.91 -8.06 5.41
N ILE A 235 -13.65 -9.03 5.94
CA ILE A 235 -13.44 -10.46 5.58
C ILE A 235 -13.61 -10.67 4.07
N VAL A 236 -14.64 -10.11 3.45
CA VAL A 236 -14.84 -10.23 1.99
C VAL A 236 -13.71 -9.54 1.23
N MET A 237 -13.23 -8.37 1.70
CA MET A 237 -12.08 -7.70 1.11
C MET A 237 -10.83 -8.57 1.18
N ILE A 238 -10.55 -9.22 2.31
CA ILE A 238 -9.42 -10.14 2.47
C ILE A 238 -9.52 -11.30 1.47
N ILE A 239 -10.70 -11.90 1.35
CA ILE A 239 -10.92 -13.03 0.42
C ILE A 239 -10.69 -12.59 -1.02
N VAL A 240 -11.33 -11.50 -1.45
CA VAL A 240 -11.24 -11.02 -2.84
C VAL A 240 -9.82 -10.57 -3.18
N THR A 241 -9.18 -9.76 -2.33
CA THR A 241 -7.80 -9.33 -2.55
C THR A 241 -6.81 -10.48 -2.44
N GLY A 242 -7.04 -11.45 -1.56
CA GLY A 242 -6.27 -12.68 -1.48
C GLY A 242 -6.33 -13.50 -2.77
N VAL A 243 -7.52 -13.66 -3.35
CA VAL A 243 -7.69 -14.32 -4.66
C VAL A 243 -6.95 -13.54 -5.75
N ILE A 244 -7.10 -12.22 -5.81
CA ILE A 244 -6.37 -11.38 -6.77
C ILE A 244 -4.85 -11.55 -6.59
N ALA A 245 -4.35 -11.56 -5.35
CA ALA A 245 -2.93 -11.75 -5.06
C ALA A 245 -2.41 -13.10 -5.58
N ILE A 246 -3.17 -14.18 -5.38
CA ILE A 246 -2.82 -15.51 -5.89
C ILE A 246 -2.81 -15.52 -7.42
N LEU A 247 -3.83 -14.97 -8.07
CA LEU A 247 -3.92 -14.91 -9.53
C LEU A 247 -2.77 -14.10 -10.13
N VAL A 248 -2.51 -12.92 -9.58
CA VAL A 248 -1.41 -12.05 -9.99
C VAL A 248 -0.06 -12.74 -9.82
N PHE A 249 0.14 -13.45 -8.70
CA PHE A 249 1.38 -14.17 -8.43
C PHE A 249 1.63 -15.32 -9.41
N ARG A 250 0.58 -16.00 -9.87
CA ARG A 250 0.65 -17.12 -10.83
C ARG A 250 0.94 -16.70 -12.27
N VAL A 251 0.70 -15.44 -12.64
CA VAL A 251 1.06 -14.97 -14.01
C VAL A 251 2.58 -15.14 -14.21
N PRO A 252 3.06 -15.73 -15.30
CA PRO A 252 4.50 -15.86 -15.56
C PRO A 252 5.20 -14.50 -15.54
N ARG A 253 6.36 -14.41 -14.90
CA ARG A 253 7.19 -13.21 -14.98
C ARG A 253 7.91 -13.20 -16.31
N PRO A 254 8.03 -12.04 -16.98
CA PRO A 254 8.87 -11.94 -18.17
C PRO A 254 10.31 -12.28 -17.79
N ALA A 255 11.02 -12.98 -18.68
CA ALA A 255 12.43 -13.24 -18.52
C ALA A 255 13.17 -11.91 -18.25
N THR A 256 14.02 -11.90 -17.24
CA THR A 256 14.90 -10.76 -17.00
C THR A 256 15.84 -10.70 -18.19
N PRO A 257 15.94 -9.58 -18.96
CA PRO A 257 17.00 -9.47 -19.96
C PRO A 257 18.33 -9.74 -19.28
N PRO A 258 19.27 -10.43 -19.93
CA PRO A 258 20.61 -10.58 -19.40
C PRO A 258 21.14 -9.19 -19.01
N PRO A 259 21.89 -9.05 -17.91
CA PRO A 259 22.51 -7.78 -17.57
C PRO A 259 23.30 -7.35 -18.81
N ALA A 260 23.05 -6.12 -19.29
CA ALA A 260 23.86 -5.54 -20.32
C ALA A 260 25.30 -5.59 -19.80
N SER A 261 26.19 -6.28 -20.52
CA SER A 261 27.59 -6.48 -20.14
C SER A 261 28.36 -5.17 -19.88
N ASP A 262 27.78 -4.05 -20.28
CA ASP A 262 28.35 -2.71 -20.19
C ASP A 262 27.86 -1.89 -18.99
N GLN A 263 27.11 -2.48 -18.04
CA GLN A 263 26.62 -1.80 -16.84
C GLN A 263 27.15 -2.37 -15.52
N LEU A 264 28.26 -3.10 -15.58
CA LEU A 264 29.05 -3.31 -14.37
C LEU A 264 29.66 -1.96 -13.98
N PRO A 265 29.40 -1.43 -12.76
CA PRO A 265 30.12 -0.26 -12.31
C PRO A 265 31.61 -0.61 -12.29
N GLN A 266 32.44 0.19 -12.95
CA GLN A 266 33.89 0.17 -12.86
C GLN A 266 34.37 0.59 -11.45
N PHE A 267 33.93 -0.10 -10.42
CA PHE A 267 34.35 0.16 -9.04
C PHE A 267 35.35 -0.88 -8.49
N LEU A 268 36.04 -1.60 -9.40
CA LEU A 268 37.15 -2.47 -9.00
C LEU A 268 38.40 -2.20 -9.82
N SER A 269 38.84 -0.94 -9.84
CA SER A 269 40.21 -0.61 -10.24
C SER A 269 40.63 0.70 -9.54
N ILE A 270 41.01 0.58 -8.30
CA ILE A 270 41.92 1.52 -7.65
C ILE A 270 43.07 0.66 -7.11
N PRO A 271 44.32 0.99 -7.50
CA PRO A 271 45.52 0.22 -7.19
C PRO A 271 45.84 0.18 -5.71
#